data_a5946dfbabec28e2bfe4ef11bfa149e7
#
_entry.id   a5946dfbabec28e2bfe4ef11bfa149e7
#
_cell.length_a   1.000
_cell.length_b   1.000
_cell.length_c   1.000
_cell.angle_alpha   90.00
_cell.angle_beta   90.00
_cell.angle_gamma   90.00
#
_symmetry.space_group_name_H-M   'P 1'
#
loop_
_entity.id
_entity.type
_entity.pdbx_description
1 polymer ?
#
loop_
_entity_poly.entity_id
_entity_poly.type
_entity_poly.pdbx_seq_one_letter_code
_entity_poly.pdbx_strand_id
1 'polypeptide(L)'
;MKTSLLRIGGKFRESWFVVNKIYFLIILVVFFIINSGLFLFGFIVSLVIFVHGIITAKIPIEPNESFYCQTYTYKQADNTALKLDIWYPNQTKSVYPLVFFAHGGGWVSGFRKQPNNTSWCKFLASKGFATVSIDYRLAMRYSMKTILTDYADAIDFVKANAELLKINRDSILLMGLSAGGHLALRYATYYTFINHETKMKGIKGVIAFYAPSDLSDIFNKGNKSIFSRFATVATLKGSPKTNPITYFYYSPIEWISNRMVPTLVVHGRKDIIVPYVSSRNFATKLKSHNIPCKLLIHRNAGHGFETHRADFHTIRILKETIRFMKSLAN
;
A
#
# COMPACT_ATOMS: atom_id res chain seq x y z
N MET A 1 -32.21 -12.99 -4.15
CA MET A 1 -32.19 -12.67 -2.71
C MET A 1 -30.77 -12.47 -2.12
N LYS A 2 -29.76 -13.30 -2.41
CA LYS A 2 -28.37 -13.10 -1.88
C LYS A 2 -27.67 -11.81 -2.35
N THR A 3 -28.01 -11.28 -3.53
CA THR A 3 -27.41 -10.04 -4.07
C THR A 3 -27.94 -8.76 -3.45
N SER A 4 -29.18 -8.75 -2.93
CA SER A 4 -29.77 -7.59 -2.25
C SER A 4 -29.25 -7.41 -0.82
N LEU A 5 -28.98 -8.51 -0.10
CA LEU A 5 -28.41 -8.47 1.25
C LEU A 5 -26.97 -7.97 1.28
N LEU A 6 -26.15 -8.33 0.27
CA LEU A 6 -24.77 -7.80 0.12
C LEU A 6 -24.76 -6.30 -0.20
N ARG A 7 -25.75 -5.80 -0.93
CA ARG A 7 -25.90 -4.37 -1.26
C ARG A 7 -26.30 -3.52 -0.04
N ILE A 8 -27.12 -4.07 0.85
CA ILE A 8 -27.56 -3.44 2.09
C ILE A 8 -26.41 -3.41 3.11
N GLY A 9 -25.68 -4.52 3.29
CA GLY A 9 -24.54 -4.60 4.19
C GLY A 9 -23.38 -3.68 3.81
N GLY A 10 -23.10 -3.52 2.51
CA GLY A 10 -22.08 -2.59 2.01
C GLY A 10 -22.42 -1.12 2.26
N LYS A 11 -23.67 -0.72 1.99
CA LYS A 11 -24.15 0.64 2.28
C LYS A 11 -24.19 0.94 3.78
N PHE A 12 -24.57 -0.04 4.60
CA PHE A 12 -24.62 0.10 6.07
C PHE A 12 -23.22 0.30 6.67
N ARG A 13 -22.21 -0.41 6.14
CA ARG A 13 -20.82 -0.31 6.60
C ARG A 13 -20.16 1.02 6.20
N GLU A 14 -20.44 1.56 5.00
CA GLU A 14 -19.92 2.87 4.58
C GLU A 14 -20.61 4.02 5.31
N SER A 15 -21.92 3.98 5.44
CA SER A 15 -22.64 4.99 6.21
C SER A 15 -22.19 4.97 7.67
N TRP A 16 -21.92 3.80 8.24
CA TRP A 16 -21.46 3.64 9.59
C TRP A 16 -20.03 4.22 9.80
N PHE A 17 -19.13 4.05 8.84
CA PHE A 17 -17.76 4.58 8.90
C PHE A 17 -17.71 6.10 8.64
N VAL A 18 -18.52 6.62 7.73
CA VAL A 18 -18.65 8.07 7.46
C VAL A 18 -19.41 8.76 8.58
N VAL A 19 -20.49 8.17 9.05
CA VAL A 19 -21.28 8.62 10.21
C VAL A 19 -20.40 8.63 11.46
N ASN A 20 -19.59 7.61 11.71
CA ASN A 20 -18.66 7.61 12.85
C ASN A 20 -17.58 8.71 12.76
N LYS A 21 -17.08 9.08 11.58
CA LYS A 21 -16.17 10.22 11.44
C LYS A 21 -16.85 11.56 11.71
N ILE A 22 -18.07 11.72 11.25
CA ILE A 22 -18.87 12.93 11.49
C ILE A 22 -19.31 12.99 12.96
N TYR A 23 -19.77 11.90 13.54
CA TYR A 23 -20.07 11.80 14.96
C TYR A 23 -18.83 12.00 15.83
N PHE A 24 -17.68 11.47 15.43
CA PHE A 24 -16.42 11.72 16.13
C PHE A 24 -16.07 13.22 16.15
N LEU A 25 -16.20 13.90 15.01
CA LEU A 25 -15.93 15.34 14.93
C LEU A 25 -16.96 16.17 15.73
N ILE A 26 -18.23 15.80 15.67
CA ILE A 26 -19.31 16.46 16.43
C ILE A 26 -19.16 16.18 17.93
N ILE A 27 -18.89 14.94 18.32
CA ILE A 27 -18.60 14.58 19.71
C ILE A 27 -17.35 15.32 20.19
N LEU A 28 -16.28 15.39 19.41
CA LEU A 28 -15.06 16.16 19.73
C LEU A 28 -15.37 17.64 19.97
N VAL A 29 -16.20 18.26 19.16
CA VAL A 29 -16.58 19.69 19.27
C VAL A 29 -17.52 19.92 20.44
N VAL A 30 -18.56 19.11 20.61
CA VAL A 30 -19.54 19.21 21.70
C VAL A 30 -18.91 18.89 23.06
N PHE A 31 -17.97 17.94 23.12
CA PHE A 31 -17.29 17.56 24.36
C PHE A 31 -16.20 18.55 24.78
N PHE A 32 -15.53 19.21 23.84
CA PHE A 32 -14.62 20.32 24.16
C PHE A 32 -15.36 21.48 24.84
N ILE A 33 -16.65 21.62 24.56
CA ILE A 33 -17.51 22.67 25.12
C ILE A 33 -18.09 22.28 26.48
N ILE A 34 -18.29 20.98 26.79
CA ILE A 34 -19.14 20.59 27.94
C ILE A 34 -18.37 19.95 29.10
N ASN A 35 -17.28 19.18 28.92
CA ASN A 35 -16.55 18.62 30.09
C ASN A 35 -15.32 17.76 29.72
N SER A 36 -14.17 17.96 30.38
CA SER A 36 -12.90 17.23 30.11
C SER A 36 -12.94 15.70 30.33
N GLY A 37 -13.79 15.23 31.27
CA GLY A 37 -13.92 13.80 31.57
C GLY A 37 -14.65 13.01 30.45
N LEU A 38 -15.66 13.62 29.85
CA LEU A 38 -16.41 13.03 28.76
C LEU A 38 -15.58 13.04 27.44
N PHE A 39 -14.67 14.00 27.25
CA PHE A 39 -13.73 14.05 26.15
C PHE A 39 -12.79 12.82 26.15
N LEU A 40 -12.23 12.48 27.31
CA LEU A 40 -11.35 11.32 27.45
C LEU A 40 -12.10 10.01 27.13
N PHE A 41 -13.33 9.86 27.56
CA PHE A 41 -14.17 8.70 27.23
C PHE A 41 -14.46 8.61 25.73
N GLY A 42 -14.89 9.71 25.10
CA GLY A 42 -15.12 9.76 23.64
C GLY A 42 -13.86 9.49 22.83
N PHE A 43 -12.70 9.98 23.28
CA PHE A 43 -11.41 9.67 22.67
C PHE A 43 -11.06 8.17 22.78
N ILE A 44 -11.25 7.57 23.97
CA ILE A 44 -10.99 6.14 24.18
C ILE A 44 -11.91 5.28 23.30
N VAL A 45 -13.21 5.58 23.26
CA VAL A 45 -14.17 4.86 22.41
C VAL A 45 -13.78 4.97 20.93
N SER A 46 -13.40 6.15 20.48
CA SER A 46 -12.97 6.36 19.09
C SER A 46 -11.65 5.65 18.78
N LEU A 47 -10.73 5.62 19.72
CA LEU A 47 -9.48 4.87 19.60
C LEU A 47 -9.76 3.36 19.53
N VAL A 48 -10.67 2.85 20.36
CA VAL A 48 -11.09 1.44 20.33
C VAL A 48 -11.74 1.08 19.00
N ILE A 49 -12.65 1.92 18.47
CA ILE A 49 -13.27 1.71 17.16
C ILE A 49 -12.22 1.75 16.04
N PHE A 50 -11.29 2.68 16.09
CA PHE A 50 -10.20 2.81 15.12
C PHE A 50 -9.28 1.57 15.16
N VAL A 51 -8.85 1.16 16.34
CA VAL A 51 -8.01 -0.04 16.54
C VAL A 51 -8.77 -1.29 16.09
N HIS A 52 -10.04 -1.43 16.45
CA HIS A 52 -10.88 -2.53 15.99
C HIS A 52 -10.99 -2.55 14.46
N GLY A 53 -11.19 -1.40 13.81
CA GLY A 53 -11.21 -1.29 12.35
C GLY A 53 -9.91 -1.75 11.69
N ILE A 54 -8.74 -1.46 12.30
CA ILE A 54 -7.44 -1.94 11.83
C ILE A 54 -7.31 -3.46 12.02
N ILE A 55 -7.68 -3.98 13.18
CA ILE A 55 -7.53 -5.40 13.53
C ILE A 55 -8.45 -6.29 12.70
N THR A 56 -9.63 -5.80 12.31
CA THR A 56 -10.61 -6.55 11.52
C THR A 56 -10.50 -6.33 10.02
N ALA A 57 -9.60 -5.44 9.57
CA ALA A 57 -9.42 -5.13 8.16
C ALA A 57 -8.86 -6.35 7.40
N LYS A 58 -9.69 -6.97 6.54
CA LYS A 58 -9.33 -8.11 5.70
C LYS A 58 -9.93 -7.98 4.32
N ILE A 59 -9.26 -8.53 3.31
CA ILE A 59 -9.84 -8.59 1.97
C ILE A 59 -11.05 -9.55 1.93
N PRO A 60 -12.11 -9.26 1.13
CA PRO A 60 -13.38 -9.98 1.20
C PRO A 60 -13.33 -11.41 0.66
N ILE A 61 -12.25 -11.79 0.03
CA ILE A 61 -12.01 -13.11 -0.58
C ILE A 61 -10.76 -13.77 0.02
N GLU A 62 -10.45 -13.48 1.29
CA GLU A 62 -9.38 -14.16 2.01
C GLU A 62 -9.66 -15.69 2.05
N PRO A 63 -8.67 -16.54 1.72
CA PRO A 63 -8.82 -17.97 1.81
C PRO A 63 -8.93 -18.43 3.26
N ASN A 64 -9.77 -19.44 3.51
CA ASN A 64 -9.95 -20.08 4.83
C ASN A 64 -8.88 -21.13 5.16
N GLU A 65 -7.76 -21.11 4.44
CA GLU A 65 -6.65 -22.05 4.62
C GLU A 65 -5.52 -21.40 5.42
N SER A 66 -4.74 -22.25 6.09
CA SER A 66 -3.47 -21.85 6.68
C SER A 66 -2.38 -21.88 5.61
N PHE A 67 -1.44 -20.95 5.69
CA PHE A 67 -0.27 -20.88 4.82
C PHE A 67 1.00 -20.88 5.66
N TYR A 68 2.00 -21.60 5.19
CA TYR A 68 3.32 -21.57 5.82
C TYR A 68 3.92 -20.18 5.70
N CYS A 69 4.40 -19.66 6.83
CA CYS A 69 5.02 -18.36 6.92
C CYS A 69 6.34 -18.45 7.67
N GLN A 70 7.40 -17.92 7.09
CA GLN A 70 8.73 -17.88 7.69
C GLN A 70 9.24 -16.45 7.81
N THR A 71 9.84 -16.12 8.95
CA THR A 71 10.38 -14.79 9.25
C THR A 71 11.89 -14.78 9.11
N TYR A 72 12.44 -13.76 8.44
CA TYR A 72 13.87 -13.54 8.31
C TYR A 72 14.23 -12.12 8.75
N THR A 73 15.43 -11.95 9.29
CA THR A 73 16.02 -10.63 9.49
C THR A 73 16.83 -10.27 8.24
N TYR A 74 16.41 -9.26 7.52
CA TYR A 74 17.10 -8.84 6.29
C TYR A 74 18.15 -7.75 6.54
N LYS A 75 18.06 -7.06 7.68
CA LYS A 75 18.97 -5.96 8.02
C LYS A 75 19.01 -5.73 9.53
N GLN A 76 20.19 -5.44 10.05
CA GLN A 76 20.38 -4.84 11.38
C GLN A 76 20.67 -3.35 11.21
N ALA A 77 19.89 -2.48 11.85
CA ALA A 77 20.04 -1.04 11.75
C ALA A 77 19.64 -0.36 13.08
N ASP A 78 20.51 0.49 13.60
CA ASP A 78 20.25 1.28 14.82
C ASP A 78 19.70 0.44 16.00
N ASN A 79 20.33 -0.70 16.28
CA ASN A 79 19.91 -1.69 17.28
C ASN A 79 18.52 -2.33 17.04
N THR A 80 17.99 -2.19 15.83
CA THR A 80 16.70 -2.77 15.43
C THR A 80 16.90 -3.80 14.33
N ALA A 81 16.36 -5.00 14.52
CA ALA A 81 16.30 -6.01 13.47
C ALA A 81 15.11 -5.72 12.55
N LEU A 82 15.38 -5.31 11.33
CA LEU A 82 14.36 -5.19 10.29
C LEU A 82 14.07 -6.56 9.69
N LYS A 83 12.80 -6.95 9.74
CA LYS A 83 12.36 -8.31 9.39
C LYS A 83 11.46 -8.32 8.18
N LEU A 84 11.43 -9.45 7.51
CA LEU A 84 10.45 -9.80 6.50
C LEU A 84 9.81 -11.15 6.80
N ASP A 85 8.56 -11.30 6.42
CA ASP A 85 7.83 -12.57 6.46
C ASP A 85 7.62 -13.04 5.02
N ILE A 86 7.83 -14.33 4.77
CA ILE A 86 7.53 -14.96 3.49
C ILE A 86 6.38 -15.94 3.68
N TRP A 87 5.31 -15.74 2.94
CA TRP A 87 4.14 -16.62 2.88
C TRP A 87 4.21 -17.46 1.63
N TYR A 88 4.11 -18.77 1.77
CA TYR A 88 4.23 -19.72 0.67
C TYR A 88 2.88 -20.29 0.25
N PRO A 89 2.68 -20.54 -1.07
CA PRO A 89 1.55 -21.31 -1.55
C PRO A 89 1.54 -22.73 -0.94
N ASN A 90 0.34 -23.30 -0.75
CA ASN A 90 0.19 -24.69 -0.30
C ASN A 90 0.60 -25.71 -1.37
N GLN A 91 0.67 -25.32 -2.64
CA GLN A 91 1.15 -26.18 -3.72
C GLN A 91 2.67 -26.27 -3.67
N THR A 92 3.20 -27.49 -3.61
CA THR A 92 4.65 -27.72 -3.60
C THR A 92 5.25 -27.44 -4.99
N LYS A 93 6.17 -26.49 -5.07
CA LYS A 93 6.99 -26.20 -6.24
C LYS A 93 8.46 -26.07 -5.81
N SER A 94 9.38 -26.28 -6.74
CA SER A 94 10.81 -26.04 -6.51
C SER A 94 11.09 -24.55 -6.27
N VAL A 95 10.44 -23.67 -7.04
CA VAL A 95 10.53 -22.22 -6.92
C VAL A 95 9.18 -21.55 -7.21
N TYR A 96 8.92 -20.39 -6.61
CA TYR A 96 7.68 -19.64 -6.77
C TYR A 96 7.96 -18.26 -7.36
N PRO A 97 7.09 -17.73 -8.24
CA PRO A 97 7.09 -16.31 -8.56
C PRO A 97 6.81 -15.50 -7.28
N LEU A 98 7.45 -14.35 -7.15
CA LEU A 98 7.40 -13.56 -5.93
C LEU A 98 6.53 -12.30 -6.08
N VAL A 99 5.71 -12.03 -5.08
CA VAL A 99 5.17 -10.68 -4.82
C VAL A 99 5.90 -10.07 -3.63
N PHE A 100 6.62 -8.99 -3.87
CA PHE A 100 7.30 -8.22 -2.85
C PHE A 100 6.37 -7.10 -2.39
N PHE A 101 5.77 -7.28 -1.20
CA PHE A 101 4.70 -6.44 -0.68
C PHE A 101 5.19 -5.49 0.42
N ALA A 102 4.84 -4.20 0.30
CA ALA A 102 5.08 -3.18 1.32
C ALA A 102 3.78 -2.62 1.87
N HIS A 103 3.69 -2.51 3.20
CA HIS A 103 2.53 -1.99 3.90
C HIS A 103 2.32 -0.49 3.71
N GLY A 104 1.09 -0.02 3.95
CA GLY A 104 0.74 1.40 4.03
C GLY A 104 1.10 2.02 5.39
N GLY A 105 0.43 3.16 5.71
CA GLY A 105 0.60 3.84 6.99
C GLY A 105 1.30 5.20 6.90
N GLY A 106 1.34 5.82 5.71
CA GLY A 106 1.90 7.16 5.50
C GLY A 106 3.40 7.26 5.83
N TRP A 107 4.12 6.15 5.76
CA TRP A 107 5.54 6.03 6.16
C TRP A 107 5.79 6.29 7.66
N VAL A 108 4.80 6.71 8.44
CA VAL A 108 4.91 7.03 9.87
C VAL A 108 4.38 5.91 10.77
N SER A 109 3.67 4.94 10.20
CA SER A 109 3.07 3.81 10.93
C SER A 109 2.97 2.58 10.04
N GLY A 110 2.54 1.45 10.62
CA GLY A 110 2.39 0.18 9.93
C GLY A 110 3.50 -0.81 10.28
N PHE A 111 3.25 -2.06 10.00
CA PHE A 111 4.18 -3.18 10.19
C PHE A 111 3.77 -4.39 9.35
N ARG A 112 4.73 -5.28 9.05
CA ARG A 112 4.54 -6.43 8.14
C ARG A 112 3.39 -7.37 8.51
N LYS A 113 3.14 -7.59 9.83
CA LYS A 113 2.11 -8.52 10.35
C LYS A 113 0.76 -7.84 10.62
N GLN A 114 0.54 -6.63 10.16
CA GLN A 114 -0.75 -5.98 10.31
C GLN A 114 -1.84 -6.83 9.63
N PRO A 115 -3.05 -6.97 10.21
CA PRO A 115 -4.07 -7.91 9.74
C PRO A 115 -4.43 -7.79 8.26
N ASN A 116 -4.56 -6.58 7.74
CA ASN A 116 -4.80 -6.35 6.31
C ASN A 116 -3.64 -6.84 5.43
N ASN A 117 -2.38 -6.65 5.87
CA ASN A 117 -1.20 -7.09 5.14
C ASN A 117 -1.12 -8.62 5.14
N THR A 118 -1.36 -9.25 6.29
CA THR A 118 -1.45 -10.71 6.41
C THR A 118 -2.55 -11.28 5.51
N SER A 119 -3.71 -10.63 5.46
CA SER A 119 -4.82 -11.00 4.59
C SER A 119 -4.42 -10.95 3.10
N TRP A 120 -3.73 -9.88 2.67
CA TRP A 120 -3.17 -9.79 1.34
C TRP A 120 -2.16 -10.91 1.05
N CYS A 121 -1.23 -11.18 1.97
CA CYS A 121 -0.21 -12.21 1.79
C CYS A 121 -0.84 -13.61 1.62
N LYS A 122 -1.81 -13.97 2.45
CA LYS A 122 -2.56 -15.23 2.32
C LYS A 122 -3.32 -15.31 0.99
N PHE A 123 -3.98 -14.22 0.60
CA PHE A 123 -4.70 -14.16 -0.67
C PHE A 123 -3.76 -14.38 -1.86
N LEU A 124 -2.60 -13.74 -1.87
CA LEU A 124 -1.62 -13.88 -2.94
C LEU A 124 -0.98 -15.29 -2.93
N ALA A 125 -0.71 -15.84 -1.75
CA ALA A 125 -0.24 -17.22 -1.61
C ALA A 125 -1.25 -18.23 -2.17
N SER A 126 -2.55 -18.04 -1.92
CA SER A 126 -3.61 -18.88 -2.52
C SER A 126 -3.69 -18.78 -4.05
N LYS A 127 -3.06 -17.79 -4.65
CA LYS A 127 -3.00 -17.60 -6.12
C LYS A 127 -1.71 -18.13 -6.74
N GLY A 128 -0.82 -18.72 -5.92
CA GLY A 128 0.41 -19.38 -6.36
C GLY A 128 1.67 -18.51 -6.31
N PHE A 129 1.64 -17.37 -5.64
CA PHE A 129 2.79 -16.50 -5.43
C PHE A 129 3.40 -16.71 -4.04
N ALA A 130 4.71 -16.88 -3.94
CA ALA A 130 5.36 -16.55 -2.68
C ALA A 130 5.19 -15.05 -2.43
N THR A 131 4.87 -14.66 -1.19
CA THR A 131 4.61 -13.25 -0.88
C THR A 131 5.48 -12.81 0.28
N VAL A 132 6.35 -11.83 0.03
CA VAL A 132 7.16 -11.17 1.06
C VAL A 132 6.42 -9.96 1.60
N SER A 133 6.27 -9.85 2.92
CA SER A 133 5.85 -8.62 3.61
C SER A 133 6.99 -8.12 4.48
N ILE A 134 7.32 -6.83 4.38
CA ILE A 134 8.50 -6.25 5.03
C ILE A 134 8.13 -5.25 6.12
N ASP A 135 8.98 -5.16 7.16
CA ASP A 135 9.12 -3.96 7.97
C ASP A 135 10.12 -3.02 7.31
N TYR A 136 9.95 -1.73 7.48
CA TYR A 136 10.91 -0.69 7.15
C TYR A 136 10.87 0.40 8.24
N ARG A 137 11.96 1.14 8.41
CA ARG A 137 12.02 2.21 9.42
C ARG A 137 11.01 3.31 9.12
N LEU A 138 10.43 3.89 10.18
CA LEU A 138 9.31 4.83 10.06
C LEU A 138 9.79 6.29 10.14
N ALA A 139 9.11 7.16 9.41
CA ALA A 139 9.52 8.54 9.17
C ALA A 139 9.50 9.47 10.38
N MET A 140 8.84 9.11 11.47
CA MET A 140 8.87 9.91 12.70
C MET A 140 10.31 10.10 13.20
N ARG A 141 11.13 9.06 13.06
CA ARG A 141 12.55 9.05 13.44
C ARG A 141 13.49 9.15 12.24
N TYR A 142 13.08 8.66 11.08
CA TYR A 142 13.94 8.49 9.91
C TYR A 142 13.48 9.34 8.71
N SER A 143 14.34 9.50 7.71
CA SER A 143 14.02 10.21 6.47
C SER A 143 13.47 9.28 5.38
N MET A 144 12.85 9.84 4.34
CA MET A 144 12.44 9.10 3.15
C MET A 144 13.60 8.33 2.50
N LYS A 145 14.83 8.91 2.49
CA LYS A 145 16.04 8.24 2.01
C LYS A 145 16.27 6.92 2.75
N THR A 146 16.22 6.95 4.07
CA THR A 146 16.40 5.77 4.93
C THR A 146 15.34 4.69 4.62
N ILE A 147 14.09 5.09 4.49
CA ILE A 147 12.97 4.18 4.21
C ILE A 147 13.15 3.50 2.84
N LEU A 148 13.51 4.26 1.81
CA LEU A 148 13.79 3.73 0.47
C LEU A 148 15.02 2.83 0.45
N THR A 149 16.03 3.13 1.26
CA THR A 149 17.19 2.25 1.42
C THR A 149 16.79 0.92 2.06
N ASP A 150 15.97 0.94 3.13
CA ASP A 150 15.48 -0.30 3.75
C ASP A 150 14.65 -1.14 2.77
N TYR A 151 13.80 -0.48 1.96
CA TYR A 151 13.03 -1.14 0.92
C TYR A 151 13.93 -1.80 -0.14
N ALA A 152 14.97 -1.10 -0.59
CA ALA A 152 15.93 -1.63 -1.56
C ALA A 152 16.79 -2.77 -0.98
N ASP A 153 17.25 -2.65 0.27
CA ASP A 153 18.03 -3.67 0.96
C ASP A 153 17.23 -4.96 1.16
N ALA A 154 15.92 -4.84 1.45
CA ALA A 154 15.04 -5.99 1.56
C ALA A 154 14.86 -6.72 0.20
N ILE A 155 14.77 -6.01 -0.91
CA ILE A 155 14.75 -6.61 -2.25
C ILE A 155 16.07 -7.31 -2.56
N ASP A 156 17.19 -6.66 -2.24
CA ASP A 156 18.53 -7.24 -2.46
C ASP A 156 18.74 -8.51 -1.62
N PHE A 157 18.30 -8.50 -0.36
CA PHE A 157 18.33 -9.69 0.51
C PHE A 157 17.54 -10.84 -0.11
N VAL A 158 16.34 -10.58 -0.58
CA VAL A 158 15.48 -11.59 -1.21
C VAL A 158 16.11 -12.16 -2.48
N LYS A 159 16.70 -11.30 -3.33
CA LYS A 159 17.39 -11.74 -4.55
C LYS A 159 18.66 -12.57 -4.24
N ALA A 160 19.43 -12.13 -3.26
CA ALA A 160 20.67 -12.82 -2.86
C ALA A 160 20.39 -14.21 -2.24
N ASN A 161 19.25 -14.37 -1.57
CA ASN A 161 18.86 -15.61 -0.90
C ASN A 161 17.76 -16.39 -1.65
N ALA A 162 17.58 -16.14 -2.95
CA ALA A 162 16.46 -16.67 -3.72
C ALA A 162 16.33 -18.19 -3.69
N GLU A 163 17.44 -18.92 -3.73
CA GLU A 163 17.49 -20.38 -3.65
C GLU A 163 17.01 -20.86 -2.28
N LEU A 164 17.59 -20.36 -1.19
CA LEU A 164 17.19 -20.66 0.19
C LEU A 164 15.69 -20.36 0.40
N LEU A 165 15.20 -19.26 -0.16
CA LEU A 165 13.83 -18.80 -0.03
C LEU A 165 12.88 -19.45 -1.04
N LYS A 166 13.35 -20.38 -1.88
CA LYS A 166 12.58 -21.06 -2.94
C LYS A 166 11.77 -20.10 -3.81
N ILE A 167 12.36 -18.98 -4.18
CA ILE A 167 11.71 -17.96 -5.02
C ILE A 167 12.42 -17.81 -6.36
N ASN A 168 11.65 -17.50 -7.39
CA ASN A 168 12.20 -17.15 -8.69
C ASN A 168 12.66 -15.69 -8.68
N ARG A 169 13.97 -15.45 -8.55
CA ARG A 169 14.56 -14.10 -8.56
C ARG A 169 14.37 -13.35 -9.88
N ASP A 170 14.01 -14.06 -10.96
CA ASP A 170 13.75 -13.48 -12.26
C ASP A 170 12.24 -13.24 -12.52
N SER A 171 11.38 -13.49 -11.52
CA SER A 171 9.94 -13.26 -11.58
C SER A 171 9.44 -12.61 -10.28
N ILE A 172 9.74 -11.31 -10.10
CA ILE A 172 9.40 -10.50 -8.94
C ILE A 172 8.42 -9.40 -9.36
N LEU A 173 7.30 -9.32 -8.67
CA LEU A 173 6.32 -8.23 -8.77
C LEU A 173 6.42 -7.36 -7.52
N LEU A 174 6.62 -6.06 -7.69
CA LEU A 174 6.59 -5.11 -6.59
C LEU A 174 5.15 -4.69 -6.32
N MET A 175 4.70 -4.83 -5.09
CA MET A 175 3.34 -4.44 -4.71
C MET A 175 3.35 -3.62 -3.43
N GLY A 176 2.42 -2.68 -3.30
CA GLY A 176 2.22 -2.00 -2.04
C GLY A 176 0.92 -1.20 -1.97
N LEU A 177 0.55 -0.89 -0.73
CA LEU A 177 -0.63 -0.14 -0.39
C LEU A 177 -0.23 1.28 0.05
N SER A 178 -0.85 2.33 -0.48
CA SER A 178 -0.63 3.72 -0.05
C SER A 178 0.88 4.07 -0.04
N ALA A 179 1.45 4.35 1.12
CA ALA A 179 2.89 4.58 1.31
C ALA A 179 3.77 3.44 0.75
N GLY A 180 3.37 2.17 0.95
CA GLY A 180 4.08 1.02 0.38
C GLY A 180 3.99 0.97 -1.15
N GLY A 181 2.86 1.37 -1.72
CA GLY A 181 2.70 1.54 -3.16
C GLY A 181 3.60 2.64 -3.72
N HIS A 182 3.77 3.74 -2.98
CA HIS A 182 4.74 4.77 -3.30
C HIS A 182 6.18 4.22 -3.33
N LEU A 183 6.58 3.41 -2.32
CA LEU A 183 7.92 2.81 -2.29
C LEU A 183 8.16 1.93 -3.52
N ALA A 184 7.17 1.10 -3.89
CA ALA A 184 7.23 0.24 -5.08
C ALA A 184 7.36 1.07 -6.37
N LEU A 185 6.54 2.10 -6.55
CA LEU A 185 6.61 3.00 -7.68
C LEU A 185 7.95 3.75 -7.72
N ARG A 186 8.39 4.33 -6.59
CA ARG A 186 9.62 5.10 -6.51
C ARG A 186 10.87 4.26 -6.80
N TYR A 187 10.90 3.02 -6.31
CA TYR A 187 11.97 2.08 -6.63
C TYR A 187 12.03 1.83 -8.15
N ALA A 188 10.93 1.42 -8.74
CA ALA A 188 10.90 1.04 -10.15
C ALA A 188 11.16 2.24 -11.07
N THR A 189 10.50 3.39 -10.85
CA THR A 189 10.68 4.56 -11.71
C THR A 189 12.11 5.10 -11.65
N TYR A 190 12.67 5.19 -10.45
CA TYR A 190 14.03 5.72 -10.27
C TYR A 190 15.10 4.83 -10.88
N TYR A 191 15.07 3.52 -10.58
CA TYR A 191 16.10 2.61 -11.07
C TYR A 191 15.99 2.35 -12.58
N THR A 192 14.81 2.43 -13.16
CA THR A 192 14.66 2.41 -14.63
C THR A 192 15.10 3.72 -15.27
N PHE A 193 14.87 4.86 -14.62
CA PHE A 193 15.32 6.16 -15.11
C PHE A 193 16.85 6.24 -15.20
N ILE A 194 17.55 5.88 -14.10
CA ILE A 194 19.03 5.90 -14.04
C ILE A 194 19.67 4.67 -14.70
N ASN A 195 18.88 3.80 -15.35
CA ASN A 195 19.34 2.59 -16.01
C ASN A 195 20.13 1.63 -15.11
N HIS A 196 19.68 1.42 -13.87
CA HIS A 196 20.37 0.54 -12.93
C HIS A 196 19.92 -0.92 -13.11
N GLU A 197 20.53 -1.61 -14.07
CA GLU A 197 20.13 -2.96 -14.49
C GLU A 197 20.05 -3.97 -13.34
N THR A 198 21.07 -4.02 -12.47
CA THR A 198 21.12 -4.99 -11.35
C THR A 198 19.94 -4.84 -10.41
N LYS A 199 19.54 -3.58 -10.08
CA LYS A 199 18.37 -3.33 -9.23
C LYS A 199 17.08 -3.78 -9.91
N MET A 200 16.97 -3.58 -11.23
CA MET A 200 15.75 -3.93 -11.98
C MET A 200 15.73 -5.37 -12.48
N LYS A 201 16.86 -6.10 -12.47
CA LYS A 201 16.91 -7.51 -12.90
C LYS A 201 15.86 -8.34 -12.15
N GLY A 202 15.04 -9.06 -12.90
CA GLY A 202 13.97 -9.91 -12.38
C GLY A 202 12.68 -9.19 -11.96
N ILE A 203 12.66 -7.84 -11.93
CA ILE A 203 11.42 -7.08 -11.65
C ILE A 203 10.55 -7.06 -12.90
N LYS A 204 9.38 -7.72 -12.84
CA LYS A 204 8.46 -7.89 -13.99
C LYS A 204 7.35 -6.84 -14.04
N GLY A 205 7.01 -6.21 -12.91
CA GLY A 205 5.96 -5.21 -12.88
C GLY A 205 5.73 -4.61 -11.50
N VAL A 206 4.89 -3.56 -11.47
CA VAL A 206 4.49 -2.88 -10.23
C VAL A 206 2.98 -2.88 -10.08
N ILE A 207 2.51 -3.12 -8.86
CA ILE A 207 1.10 -3.06 -8.46
C ILE A 207 0.97 -2.05 -7.32
N ALA A 208 0.38 -0.89 -7.61
CA ALA A 208 0.25 0.20 -6.65
C ALA A 208 -1.21 0.50 -6.34
N PHE A 209 -1.62 0.23 -5.10
CA PHE A 209 -2.96 0.54 -4.61
C PHE A 209 -2.96 1.92 -3.95
N TYR A 210 -3.77 2.83 -4.44
CA TYR A 210 -4.00 4.20 -3.95
C TYR A 210 -2.71 4.90 -3.47
N ALA A 211 -1.64 4.71 -4.25
CA ALA A 211 -0.33 5.28 -3.93
C ALA A 211 -0.21 6.74 -4.38
N PRO A 212 0.41 7.61 -3.57
CA PRO A 212 0.78 8.94 -4.03
C PRO A 212 1.95 8.83 -5.02
N SER A 213 1.77 9.31 -6.25
CA SER A 213 2.80 9.32 -7.29
C SER A 213 3.44 10.69 -7.48
N ASP A 214 2.69 11.75 -7.18
CA ASP A 214 3.16 13.12 -6.95
C ASP A 214 2.87 13.47 -5.50
N LEU A 215 3.92 13.70 -4.72
CA LEU A 215 3.77 14.00 -3.30
C LEU A 215 3.19 15.40 -3.05
N SER A 216 3.29 16.30 -4.02
CA SER A 216 2.69 17.64 -3.96
C SER A 216 1.17 17.59 -4.06
N ASP A 217 0.60 16.58 -4.73
CA ASP A 217 -0.85 16.38 -4.83
C ASP A 217 -1.55 16.25 -3.46
N ILE A 218 -0.82 15.76 -2.44
CA ILE A 218 -1.31 15.67 -1.06
C ILE A 218 -1.72 17.05 -0.52
N PHE A 219 -1.12 18.14 -1.04
CA PHE A 219 -1.37 19.50 -0.59
C PHE A 219 -2.36 20.28 -1.48
N ASN A 220 -2.92 19.64 -2.49
CA ASN A 220 -3.95 20.24 -3.33
C ASN A 220 -5.14 20.70 -2.48
N LYS A 221 -5.78 21.82 -2.88
CA LYS A 221 -6.90 22.45 -2.15
C LYS A 221 -8.07 21.48 -1.87
N GLY A 222 -8.30 20.50 -2.76
CA GLY A 222 -9.34 19.49 -2.61
C GLY A 222 -9.04 18.42 -1.57
N ASN A 223 -7.79 18.19 -1.19
CA ASN A 223 -7.42 17.21 -0.17
C ASN A 223 -7.46 17.84 1.23
N LYS A 224 -8.39 17.37 2.05
CA LYS A 224 -8.57 17.84 3.44
C LYS A 224 -7.95 16.91 4.49
N SER A 225 -7.23 15.88 4.09
CA SER A 225 -6.63 14.91 5.01
C SER A 225 -5.48 15.52 5.80
N ILE A 226 -5.71 15.79 7.08
CA ILE A 226 -4.68 16.23 8.02
C ILE A 226 -3.62 15.14 8.17
N PHE A 227 -4.04 13.87 8.24
CA PHE A 227 -3.12 12.73 8.38
C PHE A 227 -2.12 12.65 7.21
N SER A 228 -2.59 12.68 5.96
CA SER A 228 -1.69 12.56 4.82
C SER A 228 -0.72 13.74 4.70
N ARG A 229 -1.18 14.97 5.00
CA ARG A 229 -0.32 16.16 5.04
C ARG A 229 0.74 16.05 6.13
N PHE A 230 0.33 15.71 7.36
CA PHE A 230 1.24 15.49 8.48
C PHE A 230 2.27 14.41 8.15
N ALA A 231 1.82 13.24 7.69
CA ALA A 231 2.69 12.11 7.36
C ALA A 231 3.72 12.49 6.29
N THR A 232 3.30 13.22 5.25
CA THR A 232 4.20 13.66 4.17
C THR A 232 5.22 14.68 4.67
N VAL A 233 4.79 15.68 5.45
CA VAL A 233 5.70 16.68 6.07
C VAL A 233 6.70 16.00 7.02
N ALA A 234 6.23 15.09 7.86
CA ALA A 234 7.09 14.36 8.79
C ALA A 234 8.15 13.53 8.05
N THR A 235 7.78 12.95 6.89
CA THR A 235 8.66 12.10 6.10
C THR A 235 9.68 12.90 5.27
N LEU A 236 9.24 14.00 4.65
CA LEU A 236 10.07 14.84 3.78
C LEU A 236 10.74 16.00 4.53
N LYS A 237 10.49 16.11 5.86
CA LYS A 237 11.08 17.15 6.74
C LYS A 237 10.77 18.59 6.27
N GLY A 238 9.56 18.80 5.72
CA GLY A 238 9.11 20.10 5.27
C GLY A 238 7.89 20.01 4.35
N SER A 239 7.28 21.15 4.03
CA SER A 239 6.15 21.27 3.10
C SER A 239 6.63 21.42 1.65
N PRO A 240 5.75 21.23 0.63
CA PRO A 240 6.16 21.46 -0.75
C PRO A 240 6.57 22.91 -1.03
N LYS A 241 6.12 23.88 -0.22
CA LYS A 241 6.56 25.28 -0.32
C LYS A 241 7.94 25.51 0.22
N THR A 242 8.31 24.86 1.32
CA THR A 242 9.61 25.02 1.99
C THR A 242 10.69 24.09 1.45
N ASN A 243 10.29 22.97 0.83
CA ASN A 243 11.21 21.92 0.38
C ASN A 243 10.83 21.32 -0.99
N PRO A 244 10.58 22.15 -2.04
CA PRO A 244 10.05 21.70 -3.32
C PRO A 244 10.90 20.66 -4.02
N ILE A 245 12.24 20.80 -3.94
CA ILE A 245 13.20 19.86 -4.55
C ILE A 245 13.05 18.45 -3.95
N THR A 246 12.82 18.34 -2.65
CA THR A 246 12.60 17.05 -1.99
C THR A 246 11.30 16.39 -2.44
N TYR A 247 10.24 17.18 -2.60
CA TYR A 247 8.97 16.68 -3.14
C TYR A 247 9.13 16.18 -4.57
N PHE A 248 9.76 16.94 -5.44
CA PHE A 248 10.11 16.53 -6.80
C PHE A 248 10.92 15.23 -6.78
N TYR A 249 12.03 15.21 -6.02
CA TYR A 249 12.96 14.08 -5.99
C TYR A 249 12.30 12.77 -5.55
N TYR A 250 11.38 12.80 -4.58
CA TYR A 250 10.71 11.60 -4.07
C TYR A 250 9.37 11.29 -4.75
N SER A 251 8.91 12.09 -5.69
CA SER A 251 7.68 11.83 -6.47
C SER A 251 7.96 10.84 -7.60
N PRO A 252 7.39 9.62 -7.59
CA PRO A 252 7.60 8.63 -8.65
C PRO A 252 7.30 9.13 -10.05
N ILE A 253 6.32 10.00 -10.21
CA ILE A 253 5.89 10.53 -11.50
C ILE A 253 7.02 11.29 -12.25
N GLU A 254 7.97 11.85 -11.53
CA GLU A 254 9.07 12.63 -12.10
C GLU A 254 10.16 11.77 -12.75
N TRP A 255 10.17 10.48 -12.42
CA TRP A 255 11.21 9.55 -12.84
C TRP A 255 10.72 8.50 -13.85
N ILE A 256 9.56 8.70 -14.46
CA ILE A 256 9.06 7.81 -15.50
C ILE A 256 9.98 7.91 -16.74
N SER A 257 10.42 6.76 -17.22
CA SER A 257 11.20 6.60 -18.45
C SER A 257 10.60 5.50 -19.33
N ASN A 258 11.01 5.42 -20.58
CA ASN A 258 10.58 4.38 -21.52
C ASN A 258 11.07 2.96 -21.15
N ARG A 259 11.92 2.84 -20.13
CA ARG A 259 12.39 1.56 -19.57
C ARG A 259 11.55 1.06 -18.40
N MET A 260 10.51 1.80 -18.00
CA MET A 260 9.64 1.41 -16.89
C MET A 260 8.93 0.09 -17.19
N VAL A 261 8.79 -0.75 -16.16
CA VAL A 261 8.08 -2.03 -16.25
C VAL A 261 6.56 -1.86 -16.27
N PRO A 262 5.81 -2.85 -16.80
CA PRO A 262 4.35 -2.85 -16.76
C PRO A 262 3.80 -2.53 -15.39
N THR A 263 2.80 -1.65 -15.32
CA THR A 263 2.30 -1.15 -14.03
C THR A 263 0.79 -1.21 -13.93
N LEU A 264 0.29 -1.78 -12.83
CA LEU A 264 -1.11 -1.72 -12.42
C LEU A 264 -1.28 -0.66 -11.34
N VAL A 265 -2.13 0.31 -11.60
CA VAL A 265 -2.53 1.34 -10.64
C VAL A 265 -3.98 1.11 -10.24
N VAL A 266 -4.26 1.06 -8.95
CA VAL A 266 -5.61 0.81 -8.40
C VAL A 266 -5.98 1.95 -7.46
N HIS A 267 -7.17 2.57 -7.62
CA HIS A 267 -7.57 3.69 -6.79
C HIS A 267 -9.08 3.78 -6.57
N GLY A 268 -9.49 4.22 -5.39
CA GLY A 268 -10.85 4.62 -5.10
C GLY A 268 -11.09 6.08 -5.50
N ARG A 269 -12.10 6.38 -6.33
CA ARG A 269 -12.34 7.74 -6.83
C ARG A 269 -12.70 8.75 -5.72
N LYS A 270 -13.25 8.25 -4.60
CA LYS A 270 -13.63 9.05 -3.43
C LYS A 270 -12.57 9.05 -2.33
N ASP A 271 -11.32 8.77 -2.69
CA ASP A 271 -10.21 8.77 -1.75
C ASP A 271 -9.93 10.18 -1.22
N ILE A 272 -10.06 10.33 0.10
CA ILE A 272 -9.84 11.60 0.82
C ILE A 272 -8.46 11.66 1.49
N ILE A 273 -7.68 10.58 1.42
CA ILE A 273 -6.32 10.47 2.02
C ILE A 273 -5.27 10.77 0.94
N VAL A 274 -5.33 10.04 -0.17
CA VAL A 274 -4.50 10.27 -1.35
C VAL A 274 -5.40 10.67 -2.51
N PRO A 275 -5.23 11.88 -3.08
CA PRO A 275 -6.09 12.33 -4.18
C PRO A 275 -6.00 11.39 -5.39
N TYR A 276 -7.16 10.96 -5.91
CA TYR A 276 -7.25 10.12 -7.10
C TYR A 276 -6.50 10.70 -8.32
N VAL A 277 -6.38 12.02 -8.40
CA VAL A 277 -5.66 12.72 -9.47
C VAL A 277 -4.21 12.23 -9.58
N SER A 278 -3.57 11.90 -8.47
CA SER A 278 -2.20 11.38 -8.44
C SER A 278 -2.07 10.10 -9.27
N SER A 279 -2.94 9.10 -9.04
CA SER A 279 -2.96 7.86 -9.83
C SER A 279 -3.36 8.08 -11.29
N ARG A 280 -4.31 8.98 -11.57
CA ARG A 280 -4.72 9.30 -12.95
C ARG A 280 -3.57 9.93 -13.74
N ASN A 281 -2.89 10.91 -13.17
CA ASN A 281 -1.78 11.60 -13.83
C ASN A 281 -0.60 10.64 -14.06
N PHE A 282 -0.30 9.78 -13.08
CA PHE A 282 0.73 8.76 -13.20
C PHE A 282 0.44 7.79 -14.35
N ALA A 283 -0.78 7.25 -14.41
CA ALA A 283 -1.19 6.34 -15.48
C ALA A 283 -1.17 7.03 -16.86
N THR A 284 -1.55 8.30 -16.93
CA THR A 284 -1.47 9.10 -18.16
C THR A 284 -0.02 9.28 -18.63
N LYS A 285 0.88 9.60 -17.69
CA LYS A 285 2.31 9.79 -17.99
C LYS A 285 2.99 8.46 -18.40
N LEU A 286 2.63 7.33 -17.78
CA LEU A 286 3.10 6.00 -18.24
C LEU A 286 2.68 5.73 -19.69
N LYS A 287 1.43 5.98 -20.04
CA LYS A 287 0.92 5.79 -21.39
C LYS A 287 1.61 6.69 -22.42
N SER A 288 1.91 7.95 -22.09
CA SER A 288 2.65 8.85 -22.98
C SER A 288 4.11 8.41 -23.24
N HIS A 289 4.65 7.53 -22.37
CA HIS A 289 5.95 6.89 -22.55
C HIS A 289 5.83 5.48 -23.16
N ASN A 290 4.64 5.10 -23.68
CA ASN A 290 4.34 3.77 -24.24
C ASN A 290 4.56 2.61 -23.27
N ILE A 291 4.43 2.85 -21.96
CA ILE A 291 4.57 1.81 -20.94
C ILE A 291 3.22 1.11 -20.74
N PRO A 292 3.18 -0.24 -20.77
CA PRO A 292 1.98 -0.99 -20.46
C PRO A 292 1.44 -0.62 -19.07
N CYS A 293 0.29 0.05 -19.04
CA CYS A 293 -0.33 0.52 -17.80
C CYS A 293 -1.82 0.21 -17.78
N LYS A 294 -2.28 -0.38 -16.69
CA LYS A 294 -3.70 -0.58 -16.39
C LYS A 294 -4.08 0.26 -15.18
N LEU A 295 -5.14 1.08 -15.31
CA LEU A 295 -5.73 1.84 -14.21
C LEU A 295 -7.08 1.24 -13.86
N LEU A 296 -7.22 0.67 -12.65
CA LEU A 296 -8.46 0.16 -12.11
C LEU A 296 -9.03 1.14 -11.09
N ILE A 297 -10.27 1.55 -11.31
CA ILE A 297 -10.93 2.57 -10.49
C ILE A 297 -12.15 1.99 -9.81
N HIS A 298 -12.21 2.11 -8.48
CA HIS A 298 -13.44 1.90 -7.74
C HIS A 298 -14.21 3.22 -7.61
N ARG A 299 -15.27 3.40 -8.43
CA ARG A 299 -15.96 4.71 -8.57
C ARG A 299 -16.56 5.24 -7.26
N ASN A 300 -16.99 4.37 -6.36
CA ASN A 300 -17.73 4.71 -5.15
C ASN A 300 -16.93 4.49 -3.85
N ALA A 301 -15.65 4.15 -3.94
CA ALA A 301 -14.84 3.82 -2.78
C ALA A 301 -13.75 4.85 -2.50
N GLY A 302 -13.29 4.89 -1.24
CA GLY A 302 -12.20 5.69 -0.75
C GLY A 302 -10.90 4.90 -0.57
N HIS A 303 -10.05 5.37 0.34
CA HIS A 303 -8.75 4.76 0.67
C HIS A 303 -8.92 3.42 1.39
N GLY A 304 -8.14 2.41 1.04
CA GLY A 304 -8.18 1.09 1.69
C GLY A 304 -9.47 0.28 1.42
N PHE A 305 -10.17 0.60 0.35
CA PHE A 305 -11.50 0.05 0.06
C PHE A 305 -11.55 -1.48 0.00
N GLU A 306 -10.47 -2.11 -0.41
CA GLU A 306 -10.41 -3.56 -0.58
C GLU A 306 -10.51 -4.33 0.74
N THR A 307 -10.27 -3.68 1.87
CA THR A 307 -10.44 -4.27 3.20
C THR A 307 -11.73 -3.88 3.90
N HIS A 308 -12.45 -2.89 3.36
CA HIS A 308 -13.67 -2.34 3.97
C HIS A 308 -14.92 -2.56 3.13
N ARG A 309 -14.78 -3.03 1.88
CA ARG A 309 -15.89 -3.25 0.95
C ARG A 309 -15.86 -4.63 0.34
N ALA A 310 -16.95 -5.36 0.54
CA ALA A 310 -17.17 -6.68 -0.06
C ALA A 310 -18.13 -6.63 -1.26
N ASP A 311 -18.10 -5.52 -2.05
CA ASP A 311 -18.97 -5.38 -3.21
C ASP A 311 -18.37 -6.01 -4.48
N PHE A 312 -19.20 -6.14 -5.51
CA PHE A 312 -18.83 -6.72 -6.79
C PHE A 312 -17.63 -5.99 -7.46
N HIS A 313 -17.54 -4.66 -7.32
CA HIS A 313 -16.46 -3.88 -7.91
C HIS A 313 -15.12 -4.17 -7.25
N THR A 314 -15.11 -4.27 -5.92
CA THR A 314 -13.92 -4.67 -5.15
C THR A 314 -13.46 -6.06 -5.56
N ILE A 315 -14.37 -7.05 -5.59
CA ILE A 315 -14.04 -8.43 -5.99
C ILE A 315 -13.51 -8.47 -7.44
N ARG A 316 -14.11 -7.70 -8.34
CA ARG A 316 -13.64 -7.59 -9.73
C ARG A 316 -12.24 -7.00 -9.80
N ILE A 317 -11.96 -5.93 -9.05
CA ILE A 317 -10.63 -5.31 -9.01
C ILE A 317 -9.58 -6.30 -8.50
N LEU A 318 -9.87 -7.04 -7.42
CA LEU A 318 -8.98 -8.07 -6.88
C LEU A 318 -8.70 -9.18 -7.92
N LYS A 319 -9.74 -9.66 -8.62
CA LYS A 319 -9.59 -10.66 -9.70
C LYS A 319 -8.75 -10.12 -10.87
N GLU A 320 -8.98 -8.89 -11.30
CA GLU A 320 -8.21 -8.24 -12.37
C GLU A 320 -6.74 -7.99 -11.96
N THR A 321 -6.51 -7.70 -10.68
CA THR A 321 -5.16 -7.59 -10.11
C THR A 321 -4.41 -8.92 -10.24
N ILE A 322 -5.04 -10.04 -9.87
CA ILE A 322 -4.43 -11.37 -10.02
C ILE A 322 -4.21 -11.73 -11.49
N ARG A 323 -5.14 -11.40 -12.40
CA ARG A 323 -4.94 -11.64 -13.85
C ARG A 323 -3.72 -10.88 -14.36
N PHE A 324 -3.58 -9.62 -14.01
CA PHE A 324 -2.42 -8.80 -14.37
C PHE A 324 -1.11 -9.39 -13.81
N MET A 325 -1.10 -9.78 -12.55
CA MET A 325 0.08 -10.41 -11.94
C MET A 325 0.48 -11.70 -12.65
N LYS A 326 -0.48 -12.58 -12.95
CA LYS A 326 -0.23 -13.86 -13.63
C LYS A 326 0.29 -13.68 -15.05
N SER A 327 -0.17 -12.64 -15.77
CA SER A 327 0.33 -12.36 -17.14
C SER A 327 1.78 -11.89 -17.18
N LEU A 328 2.37 -11.52 -16.03
CA LEU A 328 3.77 -11.07 -15.94
C LEU A 328 4.69 -12.11 -15.27
N ALA A 329 4.13 -13.05 -14.53
CA ALA A 329 4.89 -14.00 -13.72
C ALA A 329 5.21 -15.32 -14.48
N ASN A 330 4.58 -15.52 -15.64
CA ASN A 330 4.77 -16.68 -16.52
C ASN A 330 5.98 -16.51 -17.43
#